data_5d1733ff315e65e97aa2453507053cfe
#
_entry.id   5d1733ff315e65e97aa2453507053cfe
#
_cell.length_a   1.000
_cell.length_b   1.000
_cell.length_c   1.000
_cell.angle_alpha   90.00
_cell.angle_beta   90.00
_cell.angle_gamma   90.00
#
_symmetry.space_group_name_H-M   'P 1'
#
loop_
_entity.id
_entity.type
_entity.pdbx_description
1 polymer ?
#
loop_
_entity_poly.entity_id
_entity_poly.type
_entity_poly.pdbx_seq_one_letter_code
_entity_poly.pdbx_strand_id
1 'polypeptide(L)'
;NMQTVSVNTLEYEIDVAALLTRRLQRVPCGTEIAVSSASGGREALVRLRSEAERDALCEALAALLLRDAANFELARIINDMPLTLEEKQRVLPEAIKTAHEAAEVRREGIGETGNASLTMDAERVKEMLRAHFDGNDHLNLEGFLRFRMQDVLRAFELYALCAAEELMLQTEYLELMRVLSVLVRLQQPRIREVSLILHADGSCTITDDTDARIECEGCGAAAGAASELVNLLVALAPARIIVYDLSCGCCAELSQVLLQVFEDRVSFFR
;
A
#
# COMPACT_ATOMS: atom_id res chain seq x y z
N ASN A 1 27.84 -24.55 -25.21
CA ASN A 1 26.66 -25.40 -25.41
C ASN A 1 25.42 -24.52 -25.45
N MET A 2 24.68 -24.66 -26.53
CA MET A 2 23.39 -23.95 -26.68
C MET A 2 22.35 -24.71 -25.85
N GLN A 3 21.72 -24.03 -24.87
CA GLN A 3 20.65 -24.58 -24.01
C GLN A 3 19.32 -23.94 -24.42
N THR A 4 18.25 -24.71 -24.48
CA THR A 4 16.89 -24.18 -24.66
C THR A 4 16.12 -24.40 -23.38
N VAL A 5 15.57 -23.32 -22.82
CA VAL A 5 14.80 -23.34 -21.58
C VAL A 5 13.34 -23.04 -21.92
N SER A 6 12.42 -23.85 -21.39
CA SER A 6 10.98 -23.61 -21.47
C SER A 6 10.47 -23.01 -20.16
N VAL A 7 9.72 -21.92 -20.28
CA VAL A 7 9.02 -21.26 -19.16
C VAL A 7 7.53 -21.23 -19.46
N ASN A 8 6.72 -21.78 -18.59
CA ASN A 8 5.27 -21.84 -18.80
C ASN A 8 4.46 -21.39 -17.60
N THR A 9 3.19 -21.09 -17.87
CA THR A 9 2.12 -20.88 -16.90
C THR A 9 0.91 -21.72 -17.25
N LEU A 10 0.22 -22.24 -16.24
CA LEU A 10 -1.02 -22.99 -16.39
C LEU A 10 -2.24 -22.19 -15.94
N GLU A 11 -2.09 -21.40 -14.88
CA GLU A 11 -3.17 -20.70 -14.21
C GLU A 11 -3.19 -19.19 -14.50
N TYR A 12 -2.02 -18.57 -14.65
CA TYR A 12 -1.96 -17.13 -14.90
C TYR A 12 -2.38 -16.81 -16.34
N GLU A 13 -3.28 -15.83 -16.47
CA GLU A 13 -3.70 -15.33 -17.79
C GLU A 13 -2.70 -14.28 -18.30
N ILE A 14 -1.46 -14.71 -18.54
CA ILE A 14 -0.38 -13.86 -19.04
C ILE A 14 0.24 -14.43 -20.31
N ASP A 15 0.69 -13.54 -21.18
CA ASP A 15 1.60 -13.89 -22.27
C ASP A 15 3.04 -13.90 -21.74
N VAL A 16 3.51 -15.09 -21.36
CA VAL A 16 4.85 -15.30 -20.78
C VAL A 16 5.94 -14.86 -21.75
N ALA A 17 5.80 -15.14 -23.04
CA ALA A 17 6.78 -14.79 -24.06
C ALA A 17 6.91 -13.28 -24.22
N ALA A 18 5.78 -12.56 -24.30
CA ALA A 18 5.77 -11.10 -24.40
C ALA A 18 6.34 -10.45 -23.13
N LEU A 19 5.97 -10.94 -21.94
CA LEU A 19 6.48 -10.43 -20.67
C LEU A 19 7.99 -10.67 -20.53
N LEU A 20 8.47 -11.86 -20.81
CA LEU A 20 9.90 -12.18 -20.78
C LEU A 20 10.68 -11.32 -21.77
N THR A 21 10.22 -11.16 -23.01
CA THR A 21 10.86 -10.30 -24.00
C THR A 21 11.00 -8.87 -23.47
N ARG A 22 9.93 -8.30 -22.92
CA ARG A 22 9.94 -6.95 -22.33
C ARG A 22 10.88 -6.84 -21.13
N ARG A 23 10.96 -7.87 -20.28
CA ARG A 23 11.84 -7.88 -19.11
C ARG A 23 13.29 -8.01 -19.52
N LEU A 24 13.61 -8.90 -20.47
CA LEU A 24 14.97 -9.09 -20.99
C LEU A 24 15.52 -7.84 -21.67
N GLN A 25 14.69 -7.04 -22.34
CA GLN A 25 15.11 -5.75 -22.92
C GLN A 25 15.58 -4.74 -21.85
N ARG A 26 15.19 -4.91 -20.59
CA ARG A 26 15.58 -4.04 -19.47
C ARG A 26 16.83 -4.53 -18.72
N VAL A 27 17.24 -5.76 -18.97
CA VAL A 27 18.46 -6.33 -18.37
C VAL A 27 19.64 -5.97 -19.28
N PRO A 28 20.73 -5.39 -18.75
CA PRO A 28 21.91 -5.06 -19.54
C PRO A 28 22.64 -6.37 -19.92
N CYS A 29 22.21 -6.96 -21.03
CA CYS A 29 22.87 -8.11 -21.64
C CYS A 29 23.38 -7.67 -23.01
N GLY A 30 24.67 -7.86 -23.28
CA GLY A 30 25.29 -7.41 -24.53
C GLY A 30 24.83 -8.18 -25.79
N THR A 31 23.90 -9.13 -25.66
CA THR A 31 23.35 -9.96 -26.73
C THR A 31 21.84 -10.02 -26.68
N GLU A 32 21.20 -10.08 -27.84
CA GLU A 32 19.76 -10.27 -27.95
C GLU A 32 19.41 -11.74 -27.68
N ILE A 33 18.66 -12.00 -26.59
CA ILE A 33 18.19 -13.34 -26.23
C ILE A 33 16.93 -13.66 -27.05
N ALA A 34 16.98 -14.76 -27.80
CA ALA A 34 15.86 -15.19 -28.62
C ALA A 34 14.77 -15.86 -27.77
N VAL A 35 13.58 -15.26 -27.75
CA VAL A 35 12.38 -15.77 -27.10
C VAL A 35 11.37 -16.12 -28.19
N SER A 36 10.83 -17.34 -28.16
CA SER A 36 9.74 -17.76 -29.03
C SER A 36 8.53 -18.17 -28.22
N SER A 37 7.33 -17.79 -28.71
CA SER A 37 6.07 -18.10 -28.06
C SER A 37 5.56 -19.46 -28.50
N ALA A 38 5.01 -20.24 -27.56
CA ALA A 38 4.31 -21.48 -27.80
C ALA A 38 3.00 -21.50 -26.99
N SER A 39 2.11 -22.45 -27.31
CA SER A 39 0.86 -22.66 -26.55
C SER A 39 0.00 -21.41 -26.36
N GLY A 40 -0.08 -20.56 -27.40
CA GLY A 40 -0.89 -19.32 -27.34
C GLY A 40 -0.37 -18.27 -26.36
N GLY A 41 0.94 -18.17 -26.17
CA GLY A 41 1.58 -17.20 -25.28
C GLY A 41 1.84 -17.72 -23.86
N ARG A 42 1.24 -18.84 -23.48
CA ARG A 42 1.40 -19.43 -22.14
C ARG A 42 2.74 -20.13 -21.91
N GLU A 43 3.50 -20.33 -22.97
CA GLU A 43 4.83 -20.93 -22.93
C GLU A 43 5.81 -20.08 -23.73
N ALA A 44 6.98 -19.83 -23.16
CA ALA A 44 8.10 -19.18 -23.79
C ALA A 44 9.28 -20.17 -23.91
N LEU A 45 9.84 -20.29 -25.09
CA LEU A 45 11.06 -21.04 -25.34
C LEU A 45 12.22 -20.03 -25.49
N VAL A 46 13.20 -20.11 -24.59
CA VAL A 46 14.34 -19.20 -24.52
C VAL A 46 15.61 -19.94 -24.90
N ARG A 47 16.33 -19.43 -25.91
CA ARG A 47 17.60 -20.01 -26.33
C ARG A 47 18.76 -19.24 -25.71
N LEU A 48 19.59 -19.94 -24.95
CA LEU A 48 20.74 -19.42 -24.23
C LEU A 48 22.04 -19.94 -24.87
N ARG A 49 23.00 -19.04 -25.05
CA ARG A 49 24.32 -19.32 -25.67
C ARG A 49 25.47 -19.15 -24.67
N SER A 50 25.23 -18.39 -23.57
CA SER A 50 26.25 -18.06 -22.58
C SER A 50 25.67 -18.04 -21.17
N GLU A 51 26.53 -18.11 -20.16
CA GLU A 51 26.16 -17.92 -18.75
C GLU A 51 25.59 -16.51 -18.48
N ALA A 52 26.11 -15.48 -19.19
CA ALA A 52 25.57 -14.14 -19.07
C ALA A 52 24.11 -14.02 -19.54
N GLU A 53 23.75 -14.74 -20.61
CA GLU A 53 22.34 -14.82 -21.07
C GLU A 53 21.47 -15.58 -20.06
N ARG A 54 22.01 -16.62 -19.43
CA ARG A 54 21.33 -17.37 -18.36
C ARG A 54 21.08 -16.49 -17.14
N ASP A 55 22.09 -15.72 -16.72
CA ASP A 55 21.96 -14.76 -15.63
C ASP A 55 20.90 -13.69 -15.91
N ALA A 56 20.88 -13.16 -17.13
CA ALA A 56 19.88 -12.20 -17.58
C ALA A 56 18.47 -12.82 -17.58
N LEU A 57 18.33 -14.10 -17.98
CA LEU A 57 17.05 -14.81 -17.89
C LEU A 57 16.61 -14.97 -16.44
N CYS A 58 17.49 -15.36 -15.53
CA CYS A 58 17.17 -15.49 -14.10
C CYS A 58 16.74 -14.15 -13.49
N GLU A 59 17.39 -13.05 -13.86
CA GLU A 59 17.00 -11.70 -13.43
C GLU A 59 15.61 -11.30 -13.95
N ALA A 60 15.36 -11.54 -15.23
CA ALA A 60 14.06 -11.27 -15.85
C ALA A 60 12.93 -12.10 -15.22
N LEU A 61 13.20 -13.38 -14.93
CA LEU A 61 12.25 -14.28 -14.26
C LEU A 61 12.01 -13.89 -12.80
N ALA A 62 13.03 -13.49 -12.06
CA ALA A 62 12.89 -12.99 -10.70
C ALA A 62 11.96 -11.75 -10.68
N ALA A 63 12.16 -10.80 -11.60
CA ALA A 63 11.29 -9.65 -11.74
C ALA A 63 9.85 -10.04 -12.16
N LEU A 64 9.68 -11.06 -13.01
CA LEU A 64 8.37 -11.56 -13.41
C LEU A 64 7.64 -12.19 -12.23
N LEU A 65 8.31 -13.05 -11.46
CA LEU A 65 7.74 -13.72 -10.28
C LEU A 65 7.36 -12.73 -9.18
N LEU A 66 8.21 -11.74 -8.89
CA LEU A 66 8.00 -10.79 -7.80
C LEU A 66 7.03 -9.66 -8.13
N ARG A 67 6.73 -9.42 -9.41
CA ARG A 67 5.86 -8.31 -9.83
C ARG A 67 4.64 -8.79 -10.62
N ASP A 68 4.87 -9.48 -11.74
CA ASP A 68 3.75 -9.83 -12.63
C ASP A 68 2.94 -11.00 -12.03
N ALA A 69 3.59 -12.06 -11.55
CA ALA A 69 2.92 -13.18 -10.88
C ALA A 69 2.30 -12.77 -9.52
N ALA A 70 2.95 -11.81 -8.81
CA ALA A 70 2.41 -11.25 -7.57
C ALA A 70 0.98 -10.72 -7.72
N ASN A 71 0.68 -10.05 -8.84
CA ASN A 71 -0.66 -9.50 -9.09
C ASN A 71 -1.74 -10.60 -9.12
N PHE A 72 -1.43 -11.75 -9.72
CA PHE A 72 -2.36 -12.88 -9.80
C PHE A 72 -2.51 -13.59 -8.45
N GLU A 73 -1.41 -13.82 -7.74
CA GLU A 73 -1.47 -14.45 -6.42
C GLU A 73 -2.17 -13.55 -5.41
N LEU A 74 -1.92 -12.24 -5.39
CA LEU A 74 -2.65 -11.29 -4.55
C LEU A 74 -4.15 -11.27 -4.87
N ALA A 75 -4.51 -11.26 -6.16
CA ALA A 75 -5.90 -11.32 -6.57
C ALA A 75 -6.57 -12.63 -6.10
N ARG A 76 -5.88 -13.78 -6.20
CA ARG A 76 -6.36 -15.06 -5.71
C ARG A 76 -6.56 -15.04 -4.19
N ILE A 77 -5.55 -14.58 -3.44
CA ILE A 77 -5.60 -14.49 -1.97
C ILE A 77 -6.78 -13.60 -1.54
N ILE A 78 -6.93 -12.43 -2.13
CA ILE A 78 -7.99 -11.48 -1.79
C ILE A 78 -9.37 -12.02 -2.18
N ASN A 79 -9.48 -12.79 -3.28
CA ASN A 79 -10.72 -13.44 -3.66
C ASN A 79 -11.19 -14.48 -2.63
N ASP A 80 -10.27 -15.13 -1.93
CA ASP A 80 -10.58 -16.10 -0.88
C ASP A 80 -10.90 -15.43 0.48
N MET A 81 -10.67 -14.12 0.62
CA MET A 81 -11.00 -13.37 1.83
C MET A 81 -12.51 -13.14 1.96
N PRO A 82 -13.05 -13.09 3.22
CA PRO A 82 -14.46 -12.82 3.49
C PRO A 82 -14.81 -11.32 3.34
N LEU A 83 -14.51 -10.76 2.18
CA LEU A 83 -14.75 -9.37 1.80
C LEU A 83 -15.81 -9.29 0.72
N THR A 84 -16.59 -8.21 0.68
CA THR A 84 -17.49 -7.89 -0.41
C THR A 84 -16.73 -7.62 -1.72
N LEU A 85 -17.39 -7.68 -2.85
CA LEU A 85 -16.78 -7.39 -4.14
C LEU A 85 -16.18 -5.97 -4.20
N GLU A 86 -16.89 -4.98 -3.63
CA GLU A 86 -16.43 -3.60 -3.58
C GLU A 86 -15.17 -3.45 -2.71
N GLU A 87 -15.13 -4.09 -1.54
CA GLU A 87 -13.95 -4.10 -0.68
C GLU A 87 -12.76 -4.76 -1.36
N LYS A 88 -12.96 -5.91 -2.04
CA LYS A 88 -11.91 -6.59 -2.81
C LYS A 88 -11.32 -5.69 -3.89
N GLN A 89 -12.16 -4.94 -4.59
CA GLN A 89 -11.72 -3.99 -5.62
C GLN A 89 -10.90 -2.83 -5.05
N ARG A 90 -11.10 -2.46 -3.79
CA ARG A 90 -10.34 -1.41 -3.09
C ARG A 90 -9.05 -1.96 -2.47
N VAL A 91 -9.08 -3.15 -1.91
CA VAL A 91 -7.93 -3.80 -1.25
C VAL A 91 -6.84 -4.19 -2.25
N LEU A 92 -7.22 -4.75 -3.40
CA LEU A 92 -6.29 -5.30 -4.37
C LEU A 92 -5.23 -4.30 -4.87
N PRO A 93 -5.57 -3.07 -5.29
CA PRO A 93 -4.57 -2.10 -5.74
C PRO A 93 -3.56 -1.72 -4.65
N GLU A 94 -4.01 -1.58 -3.40
CA GLU A 94 -3.11 -1.22 -2.28
C GLU A 94 -2.18 -2.39 -1.92
N ALA A 95 -2.67 -3.62 -1.90
CA ALA A 95 -1.84 -4.79 -1.69
C ALA A 95 -0.78 -4.96 -2.79
N ILE A 96 -1.15 -4.74 -4.07
CA ILE A 96 -0.22 -4.77 -5.21
C ILE A 96 0.83 -3.67 -5.07
N LYS A 97 0.43 -2.46 -4.71
CA LYS A 97 1.34 -1.32 -4.51
C LYS A 97 2.37 -1.65 -3.43
N THR A 98 1.92 -2.13 -2.27
CA THR A 98 2.81 -2.54 -1.16
C THR A 98 3.79 -3.63 -1.58
N ALA A 99 3.33 -4.65 -2.31
CA ALA A 99 4.18 -5.71 -2.82
C ALA A 99 5.24 -5.21 -3.81
N HIS A 100 4.87 -4.28 -4.69
CA HIS A 100 5.81 -3.68 -5.64
C HIS A 100 6.83 -2.77 -4.96
N GLU A 101 6.42 -1.97 -3.99
CA GLU A 101 7.32 -1.12 -3.18
C GLU A 101 8.31 -1.98 -2.39
N ALA A 102 7.87 -3.07 -1.76
CA ALA A 102 8.73 -4.00 -1.05
C ALA A 102 9.78 -4.67 -1.96
N ALA A 103 9.43 -4.91 -3.23
CA ALA A 103 10.38 -5.44 -4.23
C ALA A 103 11.40 -4.39 -4.73
N GLU A 104 11.10 -3.08 -4.60
CA GLU A 104 11.98 -2.00 -5.05
C GLU A 104 12.98 -1.52 -3.99
N VAL A 105 12.58 -1.46 -2.73
CA VAL A 105 13.36 -0.88 -1.62
C VAL A 105 14.77 -1.51 -1.49
N ARG A 106 14.95 -2.75 -1.86
CA ARG A 106 16.28 -3.40 -1.81
C ARG A 106 17.19 -3.11 -3.00
N ARG A 107 16.70 -2.50 -4.08
CA ARG A 107 17.57 -2.06 -5.18
C ARG A 107 18.44 -0.85 -4.83
N GLU A 108 18.02 -0.06 -3.84
CA GLU A 108 18.68 1.23 -3.50
C GLU A 108 19.54 1.19 -2.24
N GLY A 109 19.72 0.05 -1.59
CA GLY A 109 20.69 -0.12 -0.50
C GLY A 109 20.44 0.75 0.74
N ILE A 110 19.21 1.15 1.04
CA ILE A 110 18.87 1.99 2.17
C ILE A 110 18.42 1.13 3.37
N GLY A 111 19.28 1.12 4.39
CA GLY A 111 18.97 1.17 5.82
C GLY A 111 18.15 0.05 6.45
N GLU A 112 18.84 -0.70 7.30
CA GLU A 112 18.29 -1.52 8.37
C GLU A 112 17.33 -0.70 9.25
N THR A 113 16.02 -0.80 9.02
CA THR A 113 15.03 -0.44 10.02
C THR A 113 13.89 -1.46 10.02
N GLY A 114 13.96 -2.39 10.97
CA GLY A 114 12.85 -3.00 11.66
C GLY A 114 11.77 -3.72 10.86
N ASN A 115 12.09 -4.75 10.13
CA ASN A 115 11.33 -5.98 9.87
C ASN A 115 12.06 -6.82 8.80
N ALA A 116 13.22 -7.33 9.14
CA ALA A 116 14.11 -8.12 8.26
C ALA A 116 13.49 -9.44 7.73
N SER A 117 12.25 -9.75 8.10
CA SER A 117 11.59 -11.02 7.76
C SER A 117 10.70 -10.99 6.51
N LEU A 118 10.40 -9.82 5.94
CA LEU A 118 9.39 -9.69 4.88
C LEU A 118 9.90 -9.08 3.56
N THR A 119 11.19 -8.85 3.44
CA THR A 119 11.77 -8.32 2.20
C THR A 119 11.90 -9.41 1.14
N MET A 120 11.21 -9.24 0.02
CA MET A 120 11.33 -10.09 -1.16
C MET A 120 12.69 -9.87 -1.81
N ASP A 121 13.64 -10.78 -1.54
CA ASP A 121 15.01 -10.66 -2.03
C ASP A 121 15.13 -11.14 -3.48
N ALA A 122 15.18 -10.20 -4.42
CA ALA A 122 15.32 -10.51 -5.85
C ALA A 122 16.61 -11.31 -6.16
N GLU A 123 17.71 -11.04 -5.45
CA GLU A 123 18.96 -11.79 -5.63
C GLU A 123 18.81 -13.23 -5.16
N ARG A 124 18.15 -13.45 -4.03
CA ARG A 124 17.85 -14.81 -3.56
C ARG A 124 16.97 -15.58 -4.54
N VAL A 125 15.93 -14.95 -5.10
CA VAL A 125 15.10 -15.58 -6.13
C VAL A 125 15.91 -15.91 -7.37
N LYS A 126 16.79 -15.02 -7.79
CA LYS A 126 17.72 -15.26 -8.91
C LYS A 126 18.66 -16.43 -8.65
N GLU A 127 19.22 -16.56 -7.44
CA GLU A 127 20.03 -17.72 -7.06
C GLU A 127 19.24 -19.02 -7.07
N MET A 128 18.01 -19.01 -6.57
CA MET A 128 17.12 -20.17 -6.61
C MET A 128 16.78 -20.59 -8.04
N LEU A 129 16.58 -19.63 -8.96
CA LEU A 129 16.36 -19.88 -10.38
C LEU A 129 17.62 -20.46 -11.05
N ARG A 130 18.81 -19.92 -10.73
CA ARG A 130 20.09 -20.49 -11.22
C ARG A 130 20.24 -21.95 -10.80
N ALA A 131 20.05 -22.24 -9.51
CA ALA A 131 20.13 -23.60 -8.99
C ALA A 131 19.06 -24.53 -9.62
N HIS A 132 17.88 -24.00 -9.95
CA HIS A 132 16.85 -24.76 -10.65
C HIS A 132 17.30 -25.15 -12.07
N PHE A 133 17.86 -24.21 -12.83
CA PHE A 133 18.32 -24.43 -14.21
C PHE A 133 19.64 -25.20 -14.31
N ASP A 134 20.33 -25.47 -13.21
CA ASP A 134 21.49 -26.38 -13.22
C ASP A 134 21.14 -27.84 -13.52
N GLY A 135 19.89 -28.22 -13.25
CA GLY A 135 19.40 -29.57 -13.48
C GLY A 135 18.10 -29.68 -14.28
N ASN A 136 17.49 -28.57 -14.69
CA ASN A 136 16.21 -28.54 -15.38
C ASN A 136 16.20 -27.52 -16.51
N ASP A 137 15.61 -27.91 -17.62
CA ASP A 137 15.38 -27.01 -18.77
C ASP A 137 13.95 -26.50 -18.84
N HIS A 138 13.16 -26.73 -17.82
CA HIS A 138 11.74 -26.38 -17.77
C HIS A 138 11.38 -25.71 -16.45
N LEU A 139 10.63 -24.61 -16.51
CA LEU A 139 10.11 -23.87 -15.35
C LEU A 139 8.62 -23.65 -15.48
N ASN A 140 7.83 -24.17 -14.54
CA ASN A 140 6.47 -23.77 -14.33
C ASN A 140 6.41 -22.64 -13.28
N LEU A 141 5.85 -21.48 -13.63
CA LEU A 141 5.89 -20.28 -12.79
C LEU A 141 5.12 -20.47 -11.48
N GLU A 142 3.89 -20.99 -11.55
CA GLU A 142 3.07 -21.25 -10.36
C GLU A 142 3.69 -22.29 -9.44
N GLY A 143 4.17 -23.37 -10.04
CA GLY A 143 4.82 -24.44 -9.29
C GLY A 143 6.08 -23.96 -8.59
N PHE A 144 6.90 -23.16 -9.26
CA PHE A 144 8.10 -22.59 -8.66
C PHE A 144 7.77 -21.66 -7.50
N LEU A 145 6.81 -20.75 -7.69
CA LEU A 145 6.36 -19.81 -6.66
C LEU A 145 5.79 -20.57 -5.44
N ARG A 146 4.90 -21.53 -5.66
CA ARG A 146 4.21 -22.26 -4.58
C ARG A 146 5.08 -23.23 -3.82
N PHE A 147 6.04 -23.87 -4.48
CA PHE A 147 6.86 -24.91 -3.84
C PHE A 147 8.24 -24.41 -3.39
N ARG A 148 8.80 -23.40 -4.05
CA ARG A 148 10.16 -22.92 -3.76
C ARG A 148 10.17 -21.55 -3.09
N MET A 149 9.10 -20.75 -3.22
CA MET A 149 9.04 -19.38 -2.73
C MET A 149 7.89 -19.19 -1.71
N GLN A 150 7.75 -20.12 -0.76
CA GLN A 150 6.68 -20.06 0.24
C GLN A 150 6.76 -18.83 1.15
N ASP A 151 7.97 -18.33 1.40
CA ASP A 151 8.20 -17.09 2.14
C ASP A 151 7.66 -15.86 1.39
N VAL A 152 7.79 -15.83 0.08
CA VAL A 152 7.20 -14.78 -0.77
C VAL A 152 5.67 -14.87 -0.77
N LEU A 153 5.12 -16.07 -0.84
CA LEU A 153 3.65 -16.24 -0.74
C LEU A 153 3.10 -15.77 0.61
N ARG A 154 3.79 -16.08 1.70
CA ARG A 154 3.43 -15.56 3.03
C ARG A 154 3.51 -14.02 3.11
N ALA A 155 4.49 -13.43 2.43
CA ALA A 155 4.56 -11.98 2.33
C ALA A 155 3.35 -11.41 1.57
N PHE A 156 2.93 -12.04 0.47
CA PHE A 156 1.71 -11.63 -0.26
C PHE A 156 0.45 -11.77 0.60
N GLU A 157 0.31 -12.86 1.37
CA GLU A 157 -0.79 -13.03 2.32
C GLU A 157 -0.83 -11.88 3.34
N LEU A 158 0.33 -11.52 3.88
CA LEU A 158 0.43 -10.41 4.83
C LEU A 158 0.11 -9.06 4.20
N TYR A 159 0.58 -8.78 2.99
CA TYR A 159 0.25 -7.53 2.29
C TYR A 159 -1.25 -7.42 2.00
N ALA A 160 -1.88 -8.52 1.60
CA ALA A 160 -3.32 -8.57 1.40
C ALA A 160 -4.09 -8.33 2.71
N LEU A 161 -3.64 -8.93 3.81
CA LEU A 161 -4.24 -8.77 5.14
C LEU A 161 -4.09 -7.33 5.64
N CYS A 162 -2.89 -6.75 5.59
CA CYS A 162 -2.66 -5.36 6.00
C CYS A 162 -3.50 -4.37 5.19
N ALA A 163 -3.62 -4.56 3.89
CA ALA A 163 -4.46 -3.71 3.05
C ALA A 163 -5.96 -3.84 3.39
N ALA A 164 -6.42 -5.04 3.74
CA ALA A 164 -7.78 -5.26 4.18
C ALA A 164 -8.06 -4.63 5.55
N GLU A 165 -7.15 -4.78 6.51
CA GLU A 165 -7.24 -4.14 7.83
C GLU A 165 -7.25 -2.62 7.73
N GLU A 166 -6.39 -2.04 6.91
CA GLU A 166 -6.36 -0.59 6.67
C GLU A 166 -7.69 -0.09 6.10
N LEU A 167 -8.26 -0.80 5.13
CA LEU A 167 -9.58 -0.47 4.57
C LEU A 167 -10.67 -0.51 5.62
N MET A 168 -10.67 -1.53 6.51
CA MET A 168 -11.65 -1.65 7.58
C MET A 168 -11.55 -0.49 8.55
N LEU A 169 -10.34 -0.15 9.00
CA LEU A 169 -10.08 0.99 9.90
C LEU A 169 -10.54 2.31 9.27
N GLN A 170 -10.26 2.54 7.99
CA GLN A 170 -10.72 3.73 7.28
C GLN A 170 -12.26 3.79 7.20
N THR A 171 -12.91 2.65 6.97
CA THR A 171 -14.37 2.58 6.89
C THR A 171 -15.02 2.87 8.25
N GLU A 172 -14.52 2.24 9.32
CA GLU A 172 -14.98 2.48 10.70
C GLU A 172 -14.78 3.94 11.10
N TYR A 173 -13.64 4.53 10.75
CA TYR A 173 -13.37 5.95 11.01
C TYR A 173 -14.38 6.85 10.30
N LEU A 174 -14.66 6.61 9.02
CA LEU A 174 -15.63 7.41 8.27
C LEU A 174 -17.06 7.26 8.82
N GLU A 175 -17.44 6.06 9.26
CA GLU A 175 -18.74 5.83 9.91
C GLU A 175 -18.84 6.59 11.23
N LEU A 176 -17.78 6.55 12.06
CA LEU A 176 -17.72 7.31 13.31
C LEU A 176 -17.88 8.82 13.05
N MET A 177 -17.16 9.37 12.07
CA MET A 177 -17.27 10.79 11.69
C MET A 177 -18.69 11.15 11.25
N ARG A 178 -19.36 10.26 10.50
CA ARG A 178 -20.75 10.45 10.09
C ARG A 178 -21.71 10.45 11.27
N VAL A 179 -21.54 9.52 12.22
CA VAL A 179 -22.36 9.48 13.44
C VAL A 179 -22.15 10.75 14.27
N LEU A 180 -20.92 11.19 14.45
CA LEU A 180 -20.60 12.43 15.17
C LEU A 180 -21.24 13.66 14.49
N SER A 181 -21.15 13.75 13.16
CA SER A 181 -21.79 14.84 12.41
C SER A 181 -23.33 14.87 12.63
N VAL A 182 -23.98 13.70 12.60
CA VAL A 182 -25.43 13.63 12.89
C VAL A 182 -25.73 14.05 14.33
N LEU A 183 -24.94 13.61 15.31
CA LEU A 183 -25.09 14.01 16.71
C LEU A 183 -24.96 15.52 16.88
N VAL A 184 -23.93 16.12 16.29
CA VAL A 184 -23.67 17.56 16.34
C VAL A 184 -24.84 18.34 15.74
N ARG A 185 -25.41 17.88 14.62
CA ARG A 185 -26.59 18.52 13.99
C ARG A 185 -27.84 18.47 14.87
N LEU A 186 -28.04 17.36 15.57
CA LEU A 186 -29.22 17.18 16.45
C LEU A 186 -29.09 17.90 17.80
N GLN A 187 -27.84 18.20 18.22
CA GLN A 187 -27.61 18.92 19.48
C GLN A 187 -28.05 20.37 19.41
N GLN A 188 -28.78 20.81 20.43
CA GLN A 188 -29.02 22.23 20.65
C GLN A 188 -27.72 22.91 21.10
N PRO A 189 -27.32 24.02 20.47
CA PRO A 189 -26.16 24.78 20.89
C PRO A 189 -26.24 25.23 22.34
N ARG A 190 -25.14 24.99 23.10
CA ARG A 190 -25.02 25.42 24.51
C ARG A 190 -24.14 26.66 24.63
N ILE A 191 -23.22 26.85 23.72
CA ILE A 191 -22.31 28.00 23.65
C ILE A 191 -22.53 28.65 22.28
N ARG A 192 -22.53 29.98 22.26
CA ARG A 192 -22.78 30.74 21.03
C ARG A 192 -21.63 30.57 20.04
N GLU A 193 -20.41 30.74 20.50
CA GLU A 193 -19.20 30.71 19.64
C GLU A 193 -18.02 30.19 20.40
N VAL A 194 -17.16 29.45 19.71
CA VAL A 194 -15.83 29.00 20.19
C VAL A 194 -14.80 29.39 19.13
N SER A 195 -13.73 30.05 19.59
CA SER A 195 -12.59 30.38 18.76
C SER A 195 -11.45 29.40 19.01
N LEU A 196 -10.90 28.86 17.94
CA LEU A 196 -9.77 27.93 17.90
C LEU A 196 -8.59 28.61 17.23
N ILE A 197 -7.45 28.70 17.91
CA ILE A 197 -6.20 29.18 17.33
C ILE A 197 -5.24 28.00 17.23
N LEU A 198 -4.92 27.60 16.00
CA LEU A 198 -3.96 26.54 15.72
C LEU A 198 -2.57 27.16 15.54
N HIS A 199 -1.62 26.80 16.40
CA HIS A 199 -0.26 27.35 16.38
C HIS A 199 0.69 26.54 15.52
N ALA A 200 1.81 27.13 15.11
CA ALA A 200 2.84 26.51 14.30
C ALA A 200 3.59 25.34 14.98
N ASP A 201 3.56 25.30 16.32
CA ASP A 201 4.11 24.20 17.13
C ASP A 201 3.13 23.02 17.30
N GLY A 202 1.95 23.11 16.63
CA GLY A 202 0.88 22.10 16.71
C GLY A 202 0.01 22.23 17.98
N SER A 203 0.26 23.22 18.84
CA SER A 203 -0.62 23.50 19.98
C SER A 203 -1.90 24.22 19.55
N CYS A 204 -2.93 24.14 20.39
CA CYS A 204 -4.21 24.76 20.13
C CYS A 204 -4.64 25.59 21.35
N THR A 205 -5.14 26.80 21.11
CA THR A 205 -5.79 27.64 22.10
C THR A 205 -7.27 27.74 21.82
N ILE A 206 -8.10 27.52 22.84
CA ILE A 206 -9.56 27.53 22.74
C ILE A 206 -10.11 28.64 23.63
N THR A 207 -10.98 29.47 23.07
CA THR A 207 -11.69 30.52 23.84
C THR A 207 -13.18 30.49 23.52
N ASP A 208 -14.00 30.88 24.48
CA ASP A 208 -15.42 31.07 24.29
C ASP A 208 -15.77 32.49 23.75
N ASP A 209 -17.03 32.79 23.63
CA ASP A 209 -17.55 34.09 23.16
C ASP A 209 -17.32 35.25 24.14
N THR A 210 -16.75 34.99 25.32
CA THR A 210 -16.32 36.00 26.31
C THR A 210 -14.80 36.17 26.36
N ASP A 211 -14.05 35.56 25.43
CA ASP A 211 -12.60 35.43 25.41
C ASP A 211 -12.00 34.66 26.61
N ALA A 212 -12.85 33.94 27.36
CA ALA A 212 -12.39 33.08 28.43
C ALA A 212 -11.73 31.83 27.85
N ARG A 213 -10.53 31.52 28.32
CA ARG A 213 -9.79 30.34 27.84
C ARG A 213 -10.42 29.07 28.37
N ILE A 214 -10.68 28.13 27.45
CA ILE A 214 -11.15 26.78 27.77
C ILE A 214 -9.93 25.86 27.83
N GLU A 215 -9.73 25.23 28.99
CA GLU A 215 -8.65 24.27 29.14
C GLU A 215 -8.99 22.95 28.45
N CYS A 216 -8.08 22.46 27.63
CA CYS A 216 -8.15 21.16 26.98
C CYS A 216 -6.90 20.38 27.41
N GLU A 217 -7.09 19.40 28.29
CA GLU A 217 -6.00 18.47 28.65
C GLU A 217 -5.70 17.61 27.43
N GLY A 218 -4.50 17.75 26.84
CA GLY A 218 -4.07 16.95 25.68
C GLY A 218 -4.16 17.64 24.32
N CYS A 219 -4.64 18.88 24.21
CA CYS A 219 -4.68 19.66 22.97
C CYS A 219 -3.27 20.17 22.57
N GLY A 220 -2.32 19.26 22.37
CA GLY A 220 -0.95 19.52 21.90
C GLY A 220 -0.64 18.71 20.64
N ALA A 221 0.57 18.85 20.07
CA ALA A 221 1.03 18.20 18.85
C ALA A 221 1.12 16.65 18.90
N ALA A 222 0.61 15.99 19.95
CA ALA A 222 0.66 14.56 20.12
C ALA A 222 -0.44 13.83 19.33
N ALA A 223 -0.14 12.62 18.86
CA ALA A 223 -1.12 11.71 18.29
C ALA A 223 -2.26 11.47 19.31
N GLY A 224 -3.49 11.83 18.94
CA GLY A 224 -4.67 11.80 19.85
C GLY A 224 -5.27 13.17 20.17
N ALA A 225 -4.53 14.26 20.04
CA ALA A 225 -5.01 15.62 20.33
C ALA A 225 -6.26 16.02 19.52
N ALA A 226 -6.35 15.54 18.28
CA ALA A 226 -7.51 15.77 17.43
C ALA A 226 -8.79 15.15 18.00
N SER A 227 -8.71 13.93 18.54
CA SER A 227 -9.85 13.23 19.13
C SER A 227 -10.35 13.92 20.39
N GLU A 228 -9.43 14.37 21.25
CA GLU A 228 -9.78 15.07 22.49
C GLU A 228 -10.40 16.42 22.20
N LEU A 229 -9.88 17.15 21.24
CA LEU A 229 -10.46 18.43 20.80
C LEU A 229 -11.87 18.24 20.23
N VAL A 230 -12.07 17.24 19.36
CA VAL A 230 -13.40 16.94 18.80
C VAL A 230 -14.39 16.57 19.93
N ASN A 231 -13.98 15.72 20.86
CA ASN A 231 -14.81 15.33 22.00
C ASN A 231 -15.20 16.55 22.85
N LEU A 232 -14.24 17.45 23.12
CA LEU A 232 -14.49 18.69 23.85
C LEU A 232 -15.50 19.57 23.10
N LEU A 233 -15.31 19.78 21.80
CA LEU A 233 -16.21 20.60 20.99
C LEU A 233 -17.62 19.99 20.87
N VAL A 234 -17.72 18.65 20.78
CA VAL A 234 -19.02 17.95 20.83
C VAL A 234 -19.69 18.15 22.19
N ALA A 235 -18.95 18.10 23.31
CA ALA A 235 -19.48 18.33 24.63
C ALA A 235 -19.91 19.78 24.86
N LEU A 236 -19.16 20.75 24.35
CA LEU A 236 -19.46 22.17 24.39
C LEU A 236 -20.67 22.54 23.53
N ALA A 237 -20.93 21.79 22.48
CA ALA A 237 -22.00 22.02 21.51
C ALA A 237 -22.09 23.49 21.04
N PRO A 238 -21.04 24.06 20.42
CA PRO A 238 -21.07 25.45 19.97
C PRO A 238 -22.02 25.63 18.77
N ALA A 239 -22.66 26.80 18.68
CA ALA A 239 -23.41 27.18 17.49
C ALA A 239 -22.47 27.52 16.33
N ARG A 240 -21.29 28.05 16.64
CA ARG A 240 -20.27 28.42 15.65
C ARG A 240 -18.86 28.13 16.17
N ILE A 241 -17.99 27.66 15.30
CA ILE A 241 -16.56 27.45 15.55
C ILE A 241 -15.79 28.33 14.57
N ILE A 242 -14.95 29.20 15.08
CA ILE A 242 -14.05 30.02 14.28
C ILE A 242 -12.63 29.47 14.44
N VAL A 243 -12.02 29.07 13.35
CA VAL A 243 -10.65 28.51 13.35
C VAL A 243 -9.71 29.52 12.74
N TYR A 244 -8.71 29.95 13.52
CA TYR A 244 -7.57 30.74 13.07
C TYR A 244 -6.39 29.81 12.85
N ASP A 245 -6.11 29.49 11.59
CA ASP A 245 -5.03 28.56 11.23
C ASP A 245 -3.71 29.30 11.06
N LEU A 246 -2.90 29.32 12.11
CA LEU A 246 -1.54 29.84 12.13
C LEU A 246 -0.50 28.71 12.04
N SER A 247 -0.93 27.47 11.76
CA SER A 247 -0.09 26.27 11.79
C SER A 247 0.77 26.08 10.54
N CYS A 248 0.62 26.92 9.52
CA CYS A 248 1.30 26.76 8.23
C CYS A 248 1.09 25.37 7.57
N GLY A 249 -0.07 24.74 7.85
CA GLY A 249 -0.43 23.44 7.29
C GLY A 249 -0.12 22.22 8.17
N CYS A 250 0.53 22.40 9.33
CA CYS A 250 0.80 21.27 10.25
C CYS A 250 -0.46 20.64 10.84
N CYS A 251 -1.61 21.34 10.84
CA CYS A 251 -2.88 20.87 11.39
C CYS A 251 -3.93 20.56 10.29
N ALA A 252 -3.50 20.19 9.09
CA ALA A 252 -4.41 19.92 7.97
C ALA A 252 -5.41 18.79 8.26
N GLU A 253 -4.98 17.72 8.91
CA GLU A 253 -5.84 16.58 9.30
C GLU A 253 -6.91 17.03 10.29
N LEU A 254 -6.56 17.81 11.31
CA LEU A 254 -7.50 18.37 12.28
C LEU A 254 -8.54 19.25 11.59
N SER A 255 -8.10 20.08 10.66
CA SER A 255 -9.00 20.96 9.89
C SER A 255 -10.02 20.15 9.08
N GLN A 256 -9.60 19.03 8.48
CA GLN A 256 -10.51 18.11 7.78
C GLN A 256 -11.51 17.45 8.72
N VAL A 257 -11.07 16.97 9.87
CA VAL A 257 -11.96 16.35 10.87
C VAL A 257 -13.00 17.35 11.36
N LEU A 258 -12.60 18.59 11.65
CA LEU A 258 -13.54 19.64 12.07
C LEU A 258 -14.60 19.93 11.00
N LEU A 259 -14.19 20.00 9.73
CA LEU A 259 -15.15 20.18 8.62
C LEU A 259 -16.09 18.98 8.47
N GLN A 260 -15.60 17.76 8.65
CA GLN A 260 -16.44 16.56 8.53
C GLN A 260 -17.46 16.43 9.65
N VAL A 261 -17.08 16.78 10.89
CA VAL A 261 -17.94 16.62 12.07
C VAL A 261 -18.91 17.80 12.26
N PHE A 262 -18.42 19.02 12.10
CA PHE A 262 -19.19 20.23 12.43
C PHE A 262 -19.75 20.97 11.21
N GLU A 263 -19.38 20.56 10.00
CA GLU A 263 -19.94 21.05 8.72
C GLU A 263 -20.12 22.59 8.69
N ASP A 264 -21.37 23.03 8.61
CA ASP A 264 -21.72 24.45 8.51
C ASP A 264 -21.41 25.31 9.75
N ARG A 265 -21.07 24.68 10.87
CA ARG A 265 -20.73 25.42 12.11
C ARG A 265 -19.28 25.91 12.12
N VAL A 266 -18.42 25.44 11.23
CA VAL A 266 -16.98 25.79 11.19
C VAL A 266 -16.71 26.84 10.13
N SER A 267 -15.93 27.85 10.50
CA SER A 267 -15.40 28.86 9.58
C SER A 267 -13.89 29.00 9.79
N PHE A 268 -13.11 28.94 8.71
CA PHE A 268 -11.66 29.07 8.74
C PHE A 268 -11.23 30.48 8.33
N PHE A 269 -10.31 31.03 9.09
CA PHE A 269 -9.59 32.28 8.79
C PHE A 269 -8.09 31.98 8.72
N ARG A 270 -7.46 32.39 7.65
CA ARG A 270 -6.02 32.25 7.39
C ARG A 270 -5.33 33.59 7.38
#